data_4547497c9053f3ef0e8a9d3be79b8ac4
#
_entry.id   4547497c9053f3ef0e8a9d3be79b8ac4
#
_cell.length_a   1.000
_cell.length_b   1.000
_cell.length_c   1.000
_cell.angle_alpha   90.00
_cell.angle_beta   90.00
_cell.angle_gamma   90.00
#
_symmetry.space_group_name_H-M   'P 1'
#
loop_
_entity.id
_entity.type
_entity.pdbx_description
1 polymer ?
#
loop_
_entity_poly.entity_id
_entity_poly.type
_entity_poly.pdbx_seq_one_letter_code
_entity_poly.pdbx_strand_id
1 'polypeptide(L)'
;MSKQNMSTLLTSLKKIKPKYIGCWLKDQLSRPGWFRNLFVERSAWGAFSIYAHARRSDGKSKISYSSKEKAEKAALDMSTKYGYSFAVYKCLFCNRWHVSKSGKQNAEGKTPEEMALDKYAVRPAIKSEGLDVERILATDIPDLAPVYGGFRGRTLSSTRQLHAWNTMIESGINQVIDLRADYSSDFYSELCQRSGISYFKYPVTYEDVWVAKMVELFPEFCKLIDNGRFYIACAMGLHRTDIALCTYWVFYAADKGIAPPPICGYRKDKGLTTNKIMRILNAVYKYMTEKNGVEPIPMNDFLERKKIINESSKGDKQ
;
A
#
# COMPACT_ATOMS: atom_id res chain seq x y z
N MET A 1 -8.95 22.95 1.84
CA MET A 1 -9.78 22.13 0.91
C MET A 1 -9.49 22.62 -0.51
N SER A 2 -9.11 21.70 -1.42
CA SER A 2 -8.86 22.07 -2.83
C SER A 2 -10.18 22.43 -3.53
N LYS A 3 -10.15 23.31 -4.56
CA LYS A 3 -11.32 23.72 -5.37
C LYS A 3 -12.09 22.50 -5.94
N GLN A 4 -11.41 21.40 -6.21
CA GLN A 4 -11.97 20.16 -6.73
C GLN A 4 -12.84 19.42 -5.69
N ASN A 5 -12.48 19.48 -4.39
CA ASN A 5 -13.26 18.91 -3.30
C ASN A 5 -14.56 19.68 -3.04
N MET A 6 -14.55 20.98 -3.23
CA MET A 6 -15.73 21.85 -3.00
C MET A 6 -16.78 21.68 -4.10
N SER A 7 -16.38 21.55 -5.36
CA SER A 7 -17.26 21.26 -6.49
C SER A 7 -17.99 19.93 -6.34
N THR A 8 -17.27 18.88 -5.92
CA THR A 8 -17.83 17.54 -5.68
C THR A 8 -18.81 17.54 -4.51
N LEU A 9 -18.54 18.31 -3.45
CA LEU A 9 -19.42 18.44 -2.30
C LEU A 9 -20.73 19.16 -2.68
N LEU A 10 -20.65 20.26 -3.41
CA LEU A 10 -21.81 21.02 -3.88
C LEU A 10 -22.70 20.20 -4.83
N THR A 11 -22.10 19.42 -5.72
CA THR A 11 -22.82 18.51 -6.63
C THR A 11 -23.50 17.38 -5.84
N SER A 12 -22.90 16.92 -4.77
CA SER A 12 -23.48 15.91 -3.89
C SER A 12 -24.66 16.45 -3.10
N LEU A 13 -24.56 17.67 -2.57
CA LEU A 13 -25.64 18.31 -1.79
C LEU A 13 -26.92 18.50 -2.61
N LYS A 14 -26.81 18.83 -3.91
CA LYS A 14 -27.97 18.97 -4.82
C LYS A 14 -28.76 17.67 -5.01
N LYS A 15 -28.16 16.51 -4.78
CA LYS A 15 -28.80 15.20 -4.91
C LYS A 15 -29.49 14.72 -3.62
N ILE A 16 -29.29 15.40 -2.51
CA ILE A 16 -29.89 15.06 -1.21
C ILE A 16 -31.28 15.67 -1.14
N LYS A 17 -32.30 14.83 -0.87
CA LYS A 17 -33.68 15.30 -0.65
C LYS A 17 -33.80 15.80 0.79
N PRO A 18 -34.34 17.04 1.03
CA PRO A 18 -34.41 17.61 2.37
C PRO A 18 -35.13 16.73 3.40
N LYS A 19 -36.16 16.00 2.98
CA LYS A 19 -36.92 15.07 3.83
C LYS A 19 -36.02 13.91 4.37
N TYR A 20 -34.92 13.56 3.70
CA TYR A 20 -34.04 12.49 4.15
C TYR A 20 -33.08 12.98 5.23
N ILE A 21 -32.79 14.28 5.28
CA ILE A 21 -31.95 14.88 6.33
C ILE A 21 -32.62 14.69 7.69
N GLY A 22 -33.96 14.91 7.79
CA GLY A 22 -34.70 14.67 9.03
C GLY A 22 -34.62 13.21 9.51
N CYS A 23 -34.78 12.26 8.58
CA CYS A 23 -34.67 10.84 8.89
C CYS A 23 -33.25 10.46 9.37
N TRP A 24 -32.24 11.00 8.70
CA TRP A 24 -30.83 10.77 9.06
C TRP A 24 -30.50 11.40 10.42
N LEU A 25 -30.96 12.63 10.67
CA LEU A 25 -30.72 13.32 11.94
C LEU A 25 -31.35 12.56 13.11
N LYS A 26 -32.59 12.09 12.94
CA LYS A 26 -33.27 11.24 13.94
C LYS A 26 -32.46 9.98 14.25
N ASP A 27 -31.92 9.31 13.21
CA ASP A 27 -31.03 8.16 13.41
C ASP A 27 -29.73 8.55 14.14
N GLN A 28 -29.11 9.69 13.80
CA GLN A 28 -27.88 10.12 14.46
C GLN A 28 -28.13 10.44 15.94
N LEU A 29 -29.19 11.17 16.26
CA LEU A 29 -29.53 11.55 17.65
C LEU A 29 -29.90 10.34 18.53
N SER A 30 -30.40 9.27 17.93
CA SER A 30 -30.72 8.02 18.67
C SER A 30 -29.49 7.18 19.01
N ARG A 31 -28.29 7.54 18.50
CA ARG A 31 -27.07 6.76 18.72
C ARG A 31 -26.35 7.17 20.00
N PRO A 32 -25.77 6.20 20.74
CA PRO A 32 -24.84 6.54 21.82
C PRO A 32 -23.68 7.40 21.30
N GLY A 33 -23.33 8.45 22.02
CA GLY A 33 -22.24 9.35 21.63
C GLY A 33 -22.52 10.24 20.41
N TRP A 34 -23.81 10.48 20.09
CA TRP A 34 -24.21 11.33 18.97
C TRP A 34 -23.58 12.71 18.96
N PHE A 35 -23.43 13.34 20.13
CA PHE A 35 -22.81 14.67 20.27
C PHE A 35 -21.33 14.62 19.81
N ARG A 36 -20.58 13.64 20.28
CA ARG A 36 -19.18 13.43 19.88
C ARG A 36 -19.05 13.19 18.39
N ASN A 37 -19.91 12.34 17.81
CA ASN A 37 -19.90 12.01 16.39
C ASN A 37 -20.26 13.20 15.49
N LEU A 38 -21.17 14.08 15.91
CA LEU A 38 -21.59 15.25 15.15
C LEU A 38 -20.64 16.44 15.29
N PHE A 39 -20.18 16.73 16.51
CA PHE A 39 -19.53 18.00 16.81
C PHE A 39 -18.05 17.89 17.10
N VAL A 40 -17.59 16.79 17.69
CA VAL A 40 -16.17 16.60 18.08
C VAL A 40 -15.43 15.87 16.97
N GLU A 41 -15.77 14.62 16.70
CA GLU A 41 -15.11 13.79 15.70
C GLU A 41 -15.57 14.08 14.28
N ARG A 42 -16.74 14.69 14.13
CA ARG A 42 -17.39 15.02 12.85
C ARG A 42 -17.54 13.81 11.91
N SER A 43 -17.49 12.60 12.43
CA SER A 43 -17.59 11.36 11.66
C SER A 43 -18.95 11.18 10.97
N ALA A 44 -20.02 11.73 11.54
CA ALA A 44 -21.37 11.71 10.96
C ALA A 44 -21.48 12.50 9.66
N TRP A 45 -20.65 13.53 9.44
CA TRP A 45 -20.70 14.39 8.24
C TRP A 45 -20.25 13.67 6.96
N GLY A 46 -19.60 12.53 7.07
CA GLY A 46 -19.29 11.67 5.92
C GLY A 46 -20.52 11.20 5.14
N ALA A 47 -21.72 11.23 5.77
CA ALA A 47 -22.99 10.90 5.13
C ALA A 47 -23.39 11.86 3.98
N PHE A 48 -22.86 13.08 3.98
CA PHE A 48 -23.09 14.07 2.92
C PHE A 48 -22.23 13.87 1.68
N SER A 49 -21.25 13.00 1.73
CA SER A 49 -20.45 12.63 0.56
C SER A 49 -21.20 11.67 -0.35
N ILE A 50 -21.09 11.84 -1.68
CA ILE A 50 -21.65 10.90 -2.65
C ILE A 50 -21.13 9.47 -2.41
N TYR A 51 -19.95 9.32 -1.86
CA TYR A 51 -19.36 8.01 -1.50
C TYR A 51 -20.03 7.32 -0.30
N ALA A 52 -20.95 8.01 0.40
CA ALA A 52 -21.88 7.34 1.30
C ALA A 52 -22.92 6.49 0.53
N HIS A 53 -23.19 6.81 -0.73
CA HIS A 53 -24.16 6.10 -1.57
C HIS A 53 -23.49 5.25 -2.65
N ALA A 54 -22.44 5.75 -3.28
CA ALA A 54 -21.71 5.10 -4.37
C ALA A 54 -20.37 4.51 -3.93
N ARG A 55 -19.93 3.47 -4.61
CA ARG A 55 -18.59 2.88 -4.43
C ARG A 55 -17.54 3.75 -5.12
N ARG A 56 -16.36 3.91 -4.49
CA ARG A 56 -15.27 4.67 -5.10
C ARG A 56 -14.64 3.99 -6.30
N SER A 57 -14.69 2.65 -6.34
CA SER A 57 -14.03 1.83 -7.35
C SER A 57 -14.65 1.93 -8.74
N ASP A 58 -15.98 2.00 -8.82
CA ASP A 58 -16.74 1.90 -10.08
C ASP A 58 -17.91 2.88 -10.18
N GLY A 59 -18.12 3.73 -9.18
CA GLY A 59 -19.21 4.71 -9.13
C GLY A 59 -20.62 4.11 -8.97
N LYS A 60 -20.76 2.78 -8.92
CA LYS A 60 -22.07 2.13 -8.76
C LYS A 60 -22.60 2.30 -7.35
N SER A 61 -23.93 2.31 -7.21
CA SER A 61 -24.58 2.37 -5.90
C SER A 61 -24.17 1.18 -5.01
N LYS A 62 -23.94 1.48 -3.73
CA LYS A 62 -23.72 0.42 -2.72
C LYS A 62 -25.00 -0.39 -2.54
N ILE A 63 -24.87 -1.63 -2.07
CA ILE A 63 -26.01 -2.46 -1.69
C ILE A 63 -26.84 -1.71 -0.65
N SER A 64 -28.15 -1.67 -0.85
CA SER A 64 -29.09 -0.96 0.03
C SER A 64 -30.07 -1.94 0.67
N TYR A 65 -30.33 -1.76 1.95
CA TYR A 65 -31.23 -2.59 2.74
C TYR A 65 -32.48 -1.79 3.10
N SER A 66 -33.62 -2.46 3.11
CA SER A 66 -34.92 -1.84 3.38
C SER A 66 -35.12 -1.50 4.87
N SER A 67 -34.50 -2.24 5.78
CA SER A 67 -34.55 -2.01 7.22
C SER A 67 -33.18 -2.00 7.85
N LYS A 68 -33.08 -1.47 9.07
CA LYS A 68 -31.85 -1.40 9.87
C LYS A 68 -31.37 -2.80 10.25
N GLU A 69 -32.31 -3.64 10.67
CA GLU A 69 -32.07 -5.01 11.12
C GLU A 69 -31.43 -5.87 10.01
N LYS A 70 -31.94 -5.71 8.76
CA LYS A 70 -31.35 -6.40 7.59
C LYS A 70 -29.94 -5.93 7.30
N ALA A 71 -29.68 -4.63 7.47
CA ALA A 71 -28.34 -4.08 7.28
C ALA A 71 -27.38 -4.53 8.41
N GLU A 72 -27.86 -4.59 9.65
CA GLU A 72 -27.08 -5.06 10.81
C GLU A 72 -26.71 -6.55 10.67
N LYS A 73 -27.67 -7.38 10.23
CA LYS A 73 -27.37 -8.79 9.93
C LYS A 73 -26.29 -8.90 8.84
N ALA A 74 -26.44 -8.16 7.74
CA ALA A 74 -25.44 -8.18 6.68
C ALA A 74 -24.08 -7.64 7.14
N ALA A 75 -24.06 -6.63 8.01
CA ALA A 75 -22.83 -6.10 8.61
C ALA A 75 -22.15 -7.15 9.50
N LEU A 76 -22.91 -7.91 10.27
CA LEU A 76 -22.42 -9.01 11.11
C LEU A 76 -21.85 -10.14 10.25
N ASP A 77 -22.57 -10.58 9.21
CA ASP A 77 -22.11 -11.61 8.28
C ASP A 77 -20.80 -11.18 7.57
N MET A 78 -20.74 -9.90 7.16
CA MET A 78 -19.53 -9.33 6.56
C MET A 78 -18.38 -9.24 7.58
N SER A 79 -18.66 -8.88 8.84
CA SER A 79 -17.65 -8.82 9.90
C SER A 79 -17.05 -10.20 10.17
N THR A 80 -17.89 -11.22 10.24
CA THR A 80 -17.47 -12.62 10.42
C THR A 80 -16.66 -13.11 9.23
N LYS A 81 -17.12 -12.79 8.00
CA LYS A 81 -16.46 -13.26 6.77
C LYS A 81 -15.12 -12.59 6.52
N TYR A 82 -15.02 -11.29 6.78
CA TYR A 82 -13.86 -10.49 6.37
C TYR A 82 -12.96 -10.04 7.53
N GLY A 83 -13.33 -10.33 8.77
CA GLY A 83 -12.56 -9.95 9.96
C GLY A 83 -12.51 -8.45 10.24
N TYR A 84 -13.44 -7.65 9.69
CA TYR A 84 -13.52 -6.20 9.92
C TYR A 84 -14.82 -5.83 10.61
N SER A 85 -14.80 -4.75 11.41
CA SER A 85 -16.02 -4.14 11.85
C SER A 85 -16.71 -3.40 10.72
N PHE A 86 -18.01 -3.60 10.59
CA PHE A 86 -18.87 -2.89 9.65
C PHE A 86 -19.91 -2.08 10.38
N ALA A 87 -20.07 -0.83 9.99
CA ALA A 87 -21.09 0.08 10.53
C ALA A 87 -22.27 0.19 9.57
N VAL A 88 -23.46 0.26 10.15
CA VAL A 88 -24.71 0.50 9.43
C VAL A 88 -25.07 1.99 9.52
N TYR A 89 -25.51 2.58 8.44
CA TYR A 89 -25.91 3.98 8.40
C TYR A 89 -27.09 4.25 7.47
N LYS A 90 -27.88 5.24 7.84
CA LYS A 90 -28.99 5.75 7.03
C LYS A 90 -28.45 6.64 5.92
N CYS A 91 -28.79 6.36 4.67
CA CYS A 91 -28.28 7.09 3.51
C CYS A 91 -29.11 8.35 3.20
N LEU A 92 -28.46 9.48 3.04
CA LEU A 92 -29.06 10.74 2.66
C LEU A 92 -29.53 10.81 1.19
N PHE A 93 -29.03 9.92 0.34
CA PHE A 93 -29.32 9.92 -1.10
C PHE A 93 -30.50 9.02 -1.48
N CYS A 94 -30.67 7.86 -0.83
CA CYS A 94 -31.72 6.91 -1.17
C CYS A 94 -32.68 6.58 -0.02
N ASN A 95 -32.44 7.13 1.16
CA ASN A 95 -33.21 6.86 2.38
C ASN A 95 -33.31 5.36 2.76
N ARG A 96 -32.34 4.56 2.32
CA ARG A 96 -32.18 3.16 2.72
C ARG A 96 -30.97 3.01 3.63
N TRP A 97 -30.75 1.81 4.11
CA TRP A 97 -29.59 1.48 4.95
C TRP A 97 -28.45 0.94 4.09
N HIS A 98 -27.24 1.34 4.41
CA HIS A 98 -26.03 0.79 3.82
C HIS A 98 -25.09 0.30 4.89
N VAL A 99 -24.16 -0.57 4.46
CA VAL A 99 -23.06 -1.05 5.28
C VAL A 99 -21.76 -0.43 4.77
N SER A 100 -20.93 0.03 5.68
CA SER A 100 -19.56 0.47 5.38
C SER A 100 -18.58 -0.11 6.37
N LYS A 101 -17.35 -0.33 5.92
CA LYS A 101 -16.25 -0.69 6.80
C LYS A 101 -16.10 0.44 7.84
N SER A 102 -16.18 0.09 9.10
CA SER A 102 -15.93 1.01 10.21
C SER A 102 -14.49 0.82 10.65
N GLY A 103 -13.76 1.91 10.86
CA GLY A 103 -12.43 1.84 11.48
C GLY A 103 -12.47 1.58 12.99
N LYS A 104 -13.65 1.25 13.54
CA LYS A 104 -13.84 0.99 14.98
C LYS A 104 -13.54 -0.48 15.31
N GLN A 105 -13.14 -0.71 16.54
CA GLN A 105 -12.93 -2.03 17.14
C GLN A 105 -14.16 -2.92 16.98
N ASN A 106 -13.95 -4.22 16.85
CA ASN A 106 -15.01 -5.22 16.88
C ASN A 106 -15.61 -5.39 18.30
N ALA A 107 -16.51 -6.36 18.48
CA ALA A 107 -17.11 -6.68 19.78
C ALA A 107 -16.06 -7.10 20.85
N GLU A 108 -14.89 -7.56 20.43
CA GLU A 108 -13.76 -7.93 21.30
C GLU A 108 -12.84 -6.74 21.63
N GLY A 109 -13.16 -5.55 21.14
CA GLY A 109 -12.35 -4.35 21.35
C GLY A 109 -11.11 -4.25 20.46
N LYS A 110 -10.87 -5.17 19.53
CA LYS A 110 -9.71 -5.20 18.64
C LYS A 110 -9.91 -4.36 17.39
N THR A 111 -8.85 -3.70 16.94
CA THR A 111 -8.80 -3.03 15.63
C THR A 111 -8.75 -4.06 14.50
N PRO A 112 -9.10 -3.68 13.24
CA PRO A 112 -8.90 -4.56 12.09
C PRO A 112 -7.45 -5.01 11.89
N GLU A 113 -6.50 -4.16 12.24
CA GLU A 113 -5.07 -4.49 12.22
C GLU A 113 -4.72 -5.55 13.25
N GLU A 114 -5.15 -5.40 14.52
CA GLU A 114 -4.93 -6.39 15.58
C GLU A 114 -5.56 -7.75 15.23
N MET A 115 -6.77 -7.76 14.67
CA MET A 115 -7.40 -8.99 14.20
C MET A 115 -6.64 -9.66 13.06
N ALA A 116 -6.10 -8.85 12.14
CA ALA A 116 -5.27 -9.36 11.06
C ALA A 116 -3.95 -9.93 11.58
N LEU A 117 -3.33 -9.27 12.55
CA LEU A 117 -2.12 -9.77 13.22
C LEU A 117 -2.39 -11.12 13.91
N ASP A 118 -3.47 -11.23 14.68
CA ASP A 118 -3.84 -12.48 15.36
C ASP A 118 -4.09 -13.63 14.38
N LYS A 119 -4.64 -13.31 13.20
CA LYS A 119 -4.97 -14.32 12.18
C LYS A 119 -3.76 -14.76 11.36
N TYR A 120 -2.90 -13.81 10.97
CA TYR A 120 -1.86 -14.05 9.97
C TYR A 120 -0.45 -14.03 10.54
N ALA A 121 -0.21 -13.39 11.68
CA ALA A 121 1.11 -13.38 12.33
C ALA A 121 1.38 -14.66 13.13
N VAL A 122 1.05 -15.81 12.57
CA VAL A 122 1.46 -17.11 13.08
C VAL A 122 2.87 -17.38 12.55
N ARG A 123 3.72 -17.99 13.35
CA ARG A 123 5.05 -18.42 12.86
C ARG A 123 4.89 -19.72 12.04
N PRO A 124 4.76 -19.64 10.72
CA PRO A 124 4.72 -20.83 9.90
C PRO A 124 6.10 -21.50 9.92
N ALA A 125 6.11 -22.83 9.95
CA ALA A 125 7.36 -23.56 9.77
C ALA A 125 7.89 -23.31 8.34
N ILE A 126 9.13 -22.86 8.21
CA ILE A 126 9.80 -22.76 6.90
C ILE A 126 9.92 -24.19 6.36
N LYS A 127 9.28 -24.44 5.24
CA LYS A 127 9.21 -25.76 4.61
C LYS A 127 10.24 -25.96 3.50
N SER A 128 10.92 -24.89 3.10
CA SER A 128 11.89 -24.88 2.01
C SER A 128 13.24 -24.37 2.47
N GLU A 129 14.31 -25.03 2.10
CA GLU A 129 15.69 -24.57 2.33
C GLU A 129 16.04 -23.37 1.43
N GLY A 130 15.32 -23.17 0.31
CA GLY A 130 15.44 -22.06 -0.64
C GLY A 130 14.11 -21.35 -0.86
N LEU A 131 13.99 -20.58 -1.96
CA LEU A 131 12.73 -19.99 -2.40
C LEU A 131 11.95 -20.99 -3.24
N ASP A 132 10.71 -21.27 -2.84
CA ASP A 132 9.73 -21.95 -3.67
C ASP A 132 9.01 -20.91 -4.56
N VAL A 133 9.65 -20.64 -5.71
CA VAL A 133 9.24 -19.59 -6.66
C VAL A 133 7.83 -19.85 -7.19
N GLU A 134 7.50 -21.10 -7.55
CA GLU A 134 6.21 -21.47 -8.13
C GLU A 134 5.09 -21.25 -7.13
N ARG A 135 5.30 -21.67 -5.90
CA ARG A 135 4.31 -21.51 -4.82
C ARG A 135 4.09 -20.05 -4.47
N ILE A 136 5.14 -19.20 -4.49
CA ILE A 136 5.02 -17.77 -4.27
C ILE A 136 4.23 -17.12 -5.41
N LEU A 137 4.56 -17.44 -6.67
CA LEU A 137 3.86 -16.90 -7.85
C LEU A 137 2.40 -17.35 -7.97
N ALA A 138 2.05 -18.49 -7.36
CA ALA A 138 0.66 -18.95 -7.28
C ALA A 138 -0.21 -18.12 -6.31
N THR A 139 0.38 -17.21 -5.53
CA THR A 139 -0.40 -16.29 -4.69
C THR A 139 -1.06 -15.19 -5.54
N ASP A 140 -2.19 -14.65 -5.08
CA ASP A 140 -2.91 -13.58 -5.78
C ASP A 140 -2.40 -12.16 -5.44
N ILE A 141 -1.12 -12.03 -5.07
CA ILE A 141 -0.50 -10.74 -4.77
C ILE A 141 -0.35 -9.95 -6.08
N PRO A 142 -0.98 -8.77 -6.19
CA PRO A 142 -0.86 -7.96 -7.39
C PRO A 142 0.58 -7.49 -7.63
N ASP A 143 0.96 -7.47 -8.91
CA ASP A 143 2.27 -7.00 -9.38
C ASP A 143 3.46 -7.76 -8.77
N LEU A 144 3.23 -9.03 -8.38
CA LEU A 144 4.25 -9.94 -7.86
C LEU A 144 5.17 -10.40 -8.99
N ALA A 145 6.48 -10.26 -8.80
CA ALA A 145 7.47 -10.74 -9.74
C ALA A 145 8.79 -11.08 -9.02
N PRO A 146 9.55 -12.08 -9.50
CA PRO A 146 10.87 -12.39 -8.97
C PRO A 146 11.88 -11.29 -9.35
N VAL A 147 12.82 -10.99 -8.45
CA VAL A 147 13.92 -10.04 -8.68
C VAL A 147 15.08 -10.34 -7.74
N TYR A 148 16.29 -10.46 -8.25
CA TYR A 148 17.54 -10.55 -7.50
C TYR A 148 17.55 -11.57 -6.33
N GLY A 149 16.98 -12.75 -6.56
CA GLY A 149 16.88 -13.78 -5.52
C GLY A 149 15.80 -13.56 -4.46
N GLY A 150 14.91 -12.60 -4.69
CA GLY A 150 13.72 -12.33 -3.89
C GLY A 150 12.52 -12.02 -4.76
N PHE A 151 11.53 -11.36 -4.20
CA PHE A 151 10.30 -10.96 -4.88
C PHE A 151 9.98 -9.49 -4.67
N ARG A 152 9.42 -8.87 -5.69
CA ARG A 152 8.80 -7.55 -5.63
C ARG A 152 7.28 -7.67 -5.69
N GLY A 153 6.57 -6.74 -5.08
CA GLY A 153 5.11 -6.73 -5.15
C GLY A 153 4.48 -5.58 -4.38
N ARG A 154 3.17 -5.63 -4.28
CA ARG A 154 2.38 -4.65 -3.52
C ARG A 154 2.53 -4.90 -2.02
N THR A 155 2.51 -3.83 -1.20
CA THR A 155 2.45 -3.98 0.25
C THR A 155 1.19 -4.74 0.67
N LEU A 156 1.37 -5.75 1.50
CA LEU A 156 0.29 -6.60 2.02
C LEU A 156 -0.50 -5.85 3.09
N SER A 157 -1.45 -5.03 2.68
CA SER A 157 -2.21 -4.13 3.55
C SER A 157 -3.69 -4.47 3.71
N SER A 158 -4.18 -5.47 2.97
CA SER A 158 -5.56 -5.91 3.05
C SER A 158 -5.66 -7.37 3.48
N THR A 159 -6.78 -7.74 4.14
CA THR A 159 -7.02 -9.14 4.54
C THR A 159 -6.96 -10.12 3.39
N ARG A 160 -7.31 -9.69 2.18
CA ARG A 160 -7.22 -10.52 0.98
C ARG A 160 -5.78 -10.86 0.60
N GLN A 161 -4.86 -9.91 0.77
CA GLN A 161 -3.45 -10.11 0.47
C GLN A 161 -2.71 -10.80 1.62
N LEU A 162 -3.14 -10.55 2.85
CA LEU A 162 -2.54 -11.15 4.04
C LEU A 162 -2.69 -12.67 4.10
N HIS A 163 -3.68 -13.25 3.42
CA HIS A 163 -3.78 -14.72 3.37
C HIS A 163 -2.58 -15.37 2.65
N ALA A 164 -1.90 -14.65 1.75
CA ALA A 164 -0.69 -15.10 1.09
C ALA A 164 0.56 -15.02 1.98
N TRP A 165 0.48 -14.31 3.13
CA TRP A 165 1.61 -14.05 4.02
C TRP A 165 2.30 -15.32 4.49
N ASN A 166 1.53 -16.24 5.06
CA ASN A 166 2.08 -17.51 5.54
C ASN A 166 2.66 -18.35 4.40
N THR A 167 2.01 -18.35 3.24
CA THR A 167 2.51 -19.05 2.05
C THR A 167 3.89 -18.52 1.64
N MET A 168 4.09 -17.21 1.64
CA MET A 168 5.40 -16.61 1.30
C MET A 168 6.49 -17.01 2.29
N ILE A 169 6.20 -16.96 3.60
CA ILE A 169 7.18 -17.35 4.62
C ILE A 169 7.49 -18.84 4.54
N GLU A 170 6.48 -19.70 4.44
CA GLU A 170 6.65 -21.14 4.26
C GLU A 170 7.48 -21.47 2.99
N SER A 171 7.37 -20.64 1.98
CA SER A 171 8.09 -20.76 0.71
C SER A 171 9.48 -20.10 0.72
N GLY A 172 9.97 -19.67 1.89
CA GLY A 172 11.34 -19.27 2.08
C GLY A 172 11.60 -17.76 2.14
N ILE A 173 10.61 -16.88 2.05
CA ILE A 173 10.81 -15.45 2.34
C ILE A 173 11.10 -15.30 3.83
N ASN A 174 12.24 -14.65 4.15
CA ASN A 174 12.69 -14.44 5.52
C ASN A 174 12.92 -12.98 5.90
N GLN A 175 12.73 -12.06 4.95
CA GLN A 175 12.87 -10.63 5.19
C GLN A 175 11.93 -9.80 4.31
N VAL A 176 11.50 -8.66 4.83
CA VAL A 176 10.67 -7.67 4.13
C VAL A 176 11.38 -6.34 4.08
N ILE A 177 11.41 -5.74 2.90
CA ILE A 177 11.95 -4.40 2.64
C ILE A 177 10.77 -3.49 2.29
N ASP A 178 10.42 -2.57 3.20
CA ASP A 178 9.32 -1.62 3.03
C ASP A 178 9.85 -0.27 2.53
N LEU A 179 9.43 0.10 1.32
CA LEU A 179 9.88 1.32 0.64
C LEU A 179 9.01 2.55 0.93
N ARG A 180 8.00 2.43 1.78
CA ARG A 180 7.06 3.54 2.05
C ARG A 180 7.67 4.53 3.03
N ALA A 181 8.02 5.73 2.56
CA ALA A 181 8.56 6.80 3.40
C ALA A 181 7.49 7.47 4.28
N ASP A 182 6.30 7.60 3.76
CA ASP A 182 5.18 8.40 4.23
C ASP A 182 4.18 7.62 5.12
N TYR A 183 4.50 6.37 5.48
CA TYR A 183 3.64 5.52 6.32
C TYR A 183 4.34 5.17 7.63
N SER A 184 3.76 5.64 8.72
CA SER A 184 4.17 5.30 10.09
C SER A 184 3.40 4.10 10.67
N SER A 185 2.82 3.25 9.82
CA SER A 185 2.07 2.10 10.30
C SER A 185 3.01 1.04 10.86
N ASP A 186 2.97 0.87 12.17
CA ASP A 186 3.71 -0.18 12.88
C ASP A 186 3.18 -1.59 12.54
N PHE A 187 1.98 -1.67 11.94
CA PHE A 187 1.33 -2.92 11.57
C PHE A 187 2.21 -3.87 10.79
N TYR A 188 2.90 -3.37 9.74
CA TYR A 188 3.70 -4.23 8.87
C TYR A 188 5.00 -4.69 9.55
N SER A 189 5.59 -3.83 10.36
CA SER A 189 6.72 -4.17 11.22
C SER A 189 6.31 -5.21 12.27
N GLU A 190 5.18 -5.01 12.93
CA GLU A 190 4.65 -5.93 13.93
C GLU A 190 4.26 -7.30 13.33
N LEU A 191 3.68 -7.31 12.12
CA LEU A 191 3.39 -8.54 11.38
C LEU A 191 4.68 -9.34 11.13
N CYS A 192 5.73 -8.69 10.69
CA CYS A 192 7.05 -9.31 10.47
C CYS A 192 7.62 -9.85 11.79
N GLN A 193 7.63 -9.04 12.85
CA GLN A 193 8.13 -9.43 14.15
C GLN A 193 7.42 -10.66 14.72
N ARG A 194 6.09 -10.66 14.71
CA ARG A 194 5.28 -11.80 15.17
C ARG A 194 5.51 -13.06 14.34
N SER A 195 5.77 -12.89 13.04
CA SER A 195 6.04 -14.00 12.12
C SER A 195 7.49 -14.49 12.17
N GLY A 196 8.37 -13.82 12.93
CA GLY A 196 9.77 -14.20 13.09
C GLY A 196 10.63 -13.93 11.87
N ILE A 197 10.27 -12.94 11.03
CA ILE A 197 11.03 -12.51 9.87
C ILE A 197 11.56 -11.09 10.05
N SER A 198 12.66 -10.77 9.35
CA SER A 198 13.27 -9.45 9.42
C SER A 198 12.43 -8.39 8.72
N TYR A 199 12.36 -7.19 9.29
CA TYR A 199 11.74 -6.02 8.67
C TYR A 199 12.77 -4.91 8.54
N PHE A 200 12.89 -4.37 7.33
CA PHE A 200 13.77 -3.26 7.03
C PHE A 200 13.01 -2.15 6.30
N LYS A 201 13.06 -0.94 6.84
CA LYS A 201 12.44 0.23 6.23
C LYS A 201 13.46 1.00 5.42
N TYR A 202 13.31 0.99 4.11
CA TYR A 202 14.13 1.75 3.17
C TYR A 202 13.27 2.83 2.49
N PRO A 203 13.24 4.06 3.03
CA PRO A 203 12.31 5.10 2.58
C PRO A 203 12.66 5.60 1.18
N VAL A 204 11.74 5.41 0.23
CA VAL A 204 11.86 5.91 -1.15
C VAL A 204 10.69 6.82 -1.45
N THR A 205 10.99 8.03 -1.94
CA THR A 205 9.98 8.96 -2.46
C THR A 205 10.31 9.38 -3.88
N TYR A 206 9.44 10.21 -4.46
CA TYR A 206 9.68 10.84 -5.74
C TYR A 206 10.39 12.20 -5.60
N GLU A 207 10.69 12.60 -4.38
CA GLU A 207 11.28 13.89 -4.02
C GLU A 207 12.66 13.67 -3.41
N ASP A 208 13.53 14.67 -3.54
CA ASP A 208 14.92 14.56 -3.13
C ASP A 208 15.10 14.59 -1.60
N VAL A 209 14.06 14.96 -0.86
CA VAL A 209 14.08 15.13 0.61
C VAL A 209 14.57 13.88 1.37
N TRP A 210 14.36 12.68 0.82
CA TRP A 210 14.77 11.43 1.44
C TRP A 210 16.09 10.84 0.91
N VAL A 211 16.75 11.52 -0.04
CA VAL A 211 18.00 11.02 -0.65
C VAL A 211 19.09 10.81 0.39
N ALA A 212 19.23 11.71 1.35
CA ALA A 212 20.20 11.55 2.43
C ALA A 212 19.99 10.25 3.22
N LYS A 213 18.73 9.94 3.56
CA LYS A 213 18.38 8.71 4.29
C LYS A 213 18.51 7.48 3.44
N MET A 214 18.19 7.55 2.15
CA MET A 214 18.44 6.46 1.20
C MET A 214 19.93 6.13 1.13
N VAL A 215 20.80 7.14 1.01
CA VAL A 215 22.25 6.95 0.93
C VAL A 215 22.82 6.40 2.25
N GLU A 216 22.32 6.88 3.39
CA GLU A 216 22.72 6.36 4.72
C GLU A 216 22.42 4.87 4.84
N LEU A 217 21.26 4.43 4.42
CA LEU A 217 20.77 3.05 4.54
C LEU A 217 21.18 2.15 3.35
N PHE A 218 21.81 2.72 2.33
CA PHE A 218 22.13 2.01 1.10
C PHE A 218 23.04 0.79 1.29
N PRO A 219 24.10 0.82 2.12
CA PRO A 219 24.95 -0.35 2.33
C PRO A 219 24.19 -1.55 2.92
N GLU A 220 23.30 -1.30 3.87
CA GLU A 220 22.46 -2.34 4.46
C GLU A 220 21.42 -2.85 3.47
N PHE A 221 20.81 -1.95 2.70
CA PHE A 221 19.88 -2.31 1.63
C PHE A 221 20.54 -3.25 0.61
N CYS A 222 21.77 -2.95 0.15
CA CYS A 222 22.53 -3.81 -0.76
C CYS A 222 22.77 -5.19 -0.17
N LYS A 223 23.20 -5.25 1.09
CA LYS A 223 23.43 -6.51 1.80
C LYS A 223 22.16 -7.37 1.89
N LEU A 224 21.01 -6.74 2.14
CA LEU A 224 19.73 -7.47 2.21
C LEU A 224 19.32 -8.02 0.84
N ILE A 225 19.51 -7.28 -0.23
CA ILE A 225 19.26 -7.77 -1.60
C ILE A 225 20.22 -8.92 -1.93
N ASP A 226 21.51 -8.80 -1.62
CA ASP A 226 22.52 -9.85 -1.88
C ASP A 226 22.23 -11.15 -1.12
N ASN A 227 21.66 -11.07 0.08
CA ASN A 227 21.26 -12.24 0.86
C ASN A 227 20.09 -13.01 0.20
N GLY A 228 19.34 -12.36 -0.72
CA GLY A 228 18.17 -12.96 -1.35
C GLY A 228 17.02 -13.20 -0.37
N ARG A 229 16.02 -14.00 -0.78
CA ARG A 229 14.90 -14.44 0.04
C ARG A 229 14.08 -13.28 0.66
N PHE A 230 14.10 -12.12 0.01
CA PHE A 230 13.39 -10.92 0.44
C PHE A 230 12.06 -10.73 -0.29
N TYR A 231 11.17 -9.99 0.36
CA TYR A 231 10.00 -9.39 -0.27
C TYR A 231 10.12 -7.86 -0.22
N ILE A 232 10.33 -7.22 -1.36
CA ILE A 232 10.43 -5.76 -1.46
C ILE A 232 9.12 -5.16 -1.93
N ALA A 233 8.58 -4.21 -1.18
CA ALA A 233 7.26 -3.68 -1.43
C ALA A 233 7.17 -2.15 -1.28
N CYS A 234 6.40 -1.53 -2.16
CA CYS A 234 5.83 -0.21 -1.95
C CYS A 234 4.31 -0.29 -2.05
N ALA A 235 3.59 0.83 -1.93
CA ALA A 235 2.13 0.83 -1.94
C ALA A 235 1.51 0.04 -3.12
N MET A 236 2.13 0.09 -4.30
CA MET A 236 1.68 -0.60 -5.52
C MET A 236 2.68 -1.64 -6.06
N GLY A 237 3.85 -1.78 -5.45
CA GLY A 237 4.90 -2.69 -5.94
C GLY A 237 5.61 -2.23 -7.22
N LEU A 238 5.37 -1.02 -7.69
CA LEU A 238 5.81 -0.53 -9.00
C LEU A 238 6.87 0.58 -8.88
N HIS A 239 6.47 1.84 -8.85
CA HIS A 239 7.35 3.01 -9.03
C HIS A 239 8.49 3.14 -8.02
N ARG A 240 8.21 3.11 -6.70
CA ARG A 240 9.25 3.22 -5.66
C ARG A 240 10.16 2.01 -5.67
N THR A 241 9.59 0.85 -6.01
CA THR A 241 10.34 -0.40 -6.16
C THR A 241 11.29 -0.31 -7.34
N ASP A 242 10.86 0.23 -8.49
CA ASP A 242 11.74 0.46 -9.63
C ASP A 242 12.87 1.43 -9.27
N ILE A 243 12.58 2.53 -8.55
CA ILE A 243 13.61 3.48 -8.09
C ILE A 243 14.64 2.79 -7.20
N ALA A 244 14.21 2.03 -6.19
CA ALA A 244 15.10 1.35 -5.27
C ALA A 244 16.00 0.33 -5.98
N LEU A 245 15.40 -0.50 -6.84
CA LEU A 245 16.12 -1.54 -7.58
C LEU A 245 17.07 -0.95 -8.63
N CYS A 246 16.68 0.14 -9.32
CA CYS A 246 17.58 0.84 -10.23
C CYS A 246 18.73 1.52 -9.48
N THR A 247 18.49 2.08 -8.29
CA THR A 247 19.55 2.64 -7.45
C THR A 247 20.53 1.55 -7.01
N TYR A 248 20.03 0.41 -6.55
CA TYR A 248 20.86 -0.76 -6.24
C TYR A 248 21.70 -1.18 -7.42
N TRP A 249 21.10 -1.32 -8.60
CA TRP A 249 21.82 -1.76 -9.78
C TRP A 249 22.90 -0.76 -10.21
N VAL A 250 22.55 0.53 -10.33
CA VAL A 250 23.48 1.56 -10.83
C VAL A 250 24.70 1.72 -9.93
N PHE A 251 24.51 1.73 -8.61
CA PHE A 251 25.60 2.06 -7.68
C PHE A 251 26.28 0.84 -7.04
N TYR A 252 25.80 -0.38 -7.34
CA TYR A 252 26.35 -1.57 -6.70
C TYR A 252 26.37 -2.81 -7.59
N ALA A 253 25.24 -3.23 -8.15
CA ALA A 253 25.13 -4.55 -8.77
C ALA A 253 25.71 -4.61 -10.19
N ALA A 254 25.77 -3.48 -10.90
CA ALA A 254 26.35 -3.42 -12.25
C ALA A 254 27.83 -3.82 -12.26
N ASP A 255 28.60 -3.43 -11.25
CA ASP A 255 30.04 -3.81 -11.12
C ASP A 255 30.24 -5.31 -10.87
N LYS A 256 29.20 -6.00 -10.43
CA LYS A 256 29.15 -7.45 -10.23
C LYS A 256 28.68 -8.21 -11.48
N GLY A 257 28.44 -7.52 -12.59
CA GLY A 257 27.90 -8.13 -13.81
C GLY A 257 26.45 -8.58 -13.73
N ILE A 258 25.69 -8.08 -12.74
CA ILE A 258 24.27 -8.40 -12.56
C ILE A 258 23.47 -7.59 -13.58
N ALA A 259 22.47 -8.21 -14.23
CA ALA A 259 21.60 -7.56 -15.20
C ALA A 259 20.73 -6.46 -14.55
N PRO A 260 20.35 -5.40 -15.30
CA PRO A 260 19.45 -4.36 -14.80
C PRO A 260 18.08 -4.92 -14.43
N PRO A 261 17.38 -4.32 -13.43
CA PRO A 261 16.08 -4.78 -13.04
C PRO A 261 15.03 -4.45 -14.13
N PRO A 262 13.99 -5.28 -14.30
CA PRO A 262 12.88 -4.93 -15.17
C PRO A 262 12.13 -3.72 -14.59
N ILE A 263 11.79 -2.75 -15.45
CA ILE A 263 10.98 -1.59 -15.07
C ILE A 263 9.50 -1.93 -15.26
N CYS A 264 8.79 -2.04 -14.15
CA CYS A 264 7.40 -2.50 -14.10
C CYS A 264 6.36 -1.37 -13.97
N GLY A 265 6.74 -0.11 -14.05
CA GLY A 265 5.83 1.03 -13.95
C GLY A 265 4.52 0.86 -14.74
N TYR A 266 3.48 1.60 -14.42
CA TYR A 266 2.21 1.49 -15.13
C TYR A 266 2.41 1.51 -16.65
N ARG A 267 1.80 0.56 -17.37
CA ARG A 267 1.94 0.42 -18.83
C ARG A 267 1.68 1.73 -19.59
N LYS A 268 0.80 2.60 -19.05
CA LYS A 268 0.47 3.92 -19.61
C LYS A 268 1.43 5.03 -19.19
N ASP A 269 2.26 4.82 -18.15
CA ASP A 269 3.08 5.84 -17.50
C ASP A 269 4.58 5.47 -17.42
N LYS A 270 5.06 4.53 -18.26
CA LYS A 270 6.49 4.12 -18.25
C LYS A 270 7.43 5.32 -18.34
N GLY A 271 7.16 6.30 -19.21
CA GLY A 271 7.95 7.51 -19.34
C GLY A 271 8.01 8.34 -18.05
N LEU A 272 6.91 8.48 -17.33
CA LEU A 272 6.86 9.18 -16.05
C LEU A 272 7.69 8.46 -14.98
N THR A 273 7.61 7.13 -14.92
CA THR A 273 8.42 6.32 -14.00
C THR A 273 9.90 6.49 -14.30
N THR A 274 10.30 6.38 -15.58
CA THR A 274 11.70 6.56 -16.00
C THR A 274 12.23 7.93 -15.62
N ASN A 275 11.47 9.02 -15.85
CA ASN A 275 11.87 10.36 -15.46
C ASN A 275 12.09 10.48 -13.93
N LYS A 276 11.23 9.85 -13.13
CA LYS A 276 11.40 9.83 -11.67
C LYS A 276 12.65 9.06 -11.27
N ILE A 277 12.91 7.90 -11.89
CA ILE A 277 14.14 7.12 -11.66
C ILE A 277 15.36 8.00 -11.98
N MET A 278 15.42 8.61 -13.16
CA MET A 278 16.55 9.46 -13.58
C MET A 278 16.79 10.63 -12.63
N ARG A 279 15.71 11.26 -12.15
CA ARG A 279 15.80 12.35 -11.17
C ARG A 279 16.44 11.86 -9.86
N ILE A 280 15.95 10.77 -9.30
CA ILE A 280 16.47 10.24 -8.04
C ILE A 280 17.89 9.72 -8.19
N LEU A 281 18.23 9.03 -9.28
CA LEU A 281 19.61 8.62 -9.56
C LEU A 281 20.58 9.80 -9.58
N ASN A 282 20.20 10.90 -10.23
CA ASN A 282 21.01 12.12 -10.25
C ASN A 282 21.16 12.72 -8.84
N ALA A 283 20.08 12.76 -8.07
CA ALA A 283 20.12 13.29 -6.70
C ALA A 283 20.99 12.41 -5.77
N VAL A 284 20.91 11.09 -5.89
CA VAL A 284 21.76 10.14 -5.14
C VAL A 284 23.23 10.31 -5.53
N TYR A 285 23.55 10.35 -6.83
CA TYR A 285 24.91 10.54 -7.29
C TYR A 285 25.50 11.84 -6.75
N LYS A 286 24.79 12.97 -6.92
CA LYS A 286 25.20 14.26 -6.40
C LYS A 286 25.44 14.24 -4.89
N TYR A 287 24.48 13.71 -4.13
CA TYR A 287 24.58 13.64 -2.68
C TYR A 287 25.78 12.78 -2.21
N MET A 288 25.99 11.62 -2.83
CA MET A 288 27.14 10.76 -2.51
C MET A 288 28.47 11.45 -2.80
N THR A 289 28.58 12.15 -3.95
CA THR A 289 29.78 12.91 -4.31
C THR A 289 30.04 14.05 -3.32
N GLU A 290 29.03 14.84 -2.98
CA GLU A 290 29.15 15.95 -2.02
C GLU A 290 29.52 15.46 -0.62
N LYS A 291 28.92 14.34 -0.17
CA LYS A 291 29.17 13.78 1.16
C LYS A 291 30.57 13.18 1.30
N ASN A 292 31.07 12.51 0.29
CA ASN A 292 32.30 11.74 0.35
C ASN A 292 33.52 12.51 -0.26
N GLY A 293 33.28 13.59 -0.98
CA GLY A 293 34.32 14.33 -1.71
C GLY A 293 34.87 13.59 -2.95
N VAL A 294 34.29 12.45 -3.29
CA VAL A 294 34.66 11.63 -4.46
C VAL A 294 33.40 11.09 -5.14
N GLU A 295 33.49 10.86 -6.43
CA GLU A 295 32.41 10.25 -7.20
C GLU A 295 32.16 8.81 -6.72
N PRO A 296 30.90 8.39 -6.49
CA PRO A 296 30.58 7.02 -6.06
C PRO A 296 30.92 5.97 -7.12
N ILE A 297 30.84 6.35 -8.39
CA ILE A 297 31.28 5.62 -9.59
C ILE A 297 31.74 6.67 -10.63
N PRO A 298 32.62 6.33 -11.60
CA PRO A 298 33.03 7.24 -12.65
C PRO A 298 31.82 7.84 -13.39
N MET A 299 31.83 9.13 -13.71
CA MET A 299 30.72 9.81 -14.39
C MET A 299 30.32 9.14 -15.70
N ASN A 300 31.29 8.66 -16.49
CA ASN A 300 31.00 7.96 -17.74
C ASN A 300 30.20 6.67 -17.52
N ASP A 301 30.58 5.88 -16.51
CA ASP A 301 29.86 4.65 -16.14
C ASP A 301 28.45 4.97 -15.63
N PHE A 302 28.32 6.04 -14.85
CA PHE A 302 27.01 6.52 -14.40
C PHE A 302 26.09 6.86 -15.56
N LEU A 303 26.59 7.60 -16.54
CA LEU A 303 25.80 8.01 -17.72
C LEU A 303 25.44 6.80 -18.59
N GLU A 304 26.35 5.85 -18.78
CA GLU A 304 26.09 4.61 -19.51
C GLU A 304 25.01 3.76 -18.83
N ARG A 305 25.13 3.53 -17.52
CA ARG A 305 24.13 2.78 -16.73
C ARG A 305 22.74 3.45 -16.78
N LYS A 306 22.70 4.77 -16.71
CA LYS A 306 21.43 5.50 -16.90
C LYS A 306 20.85 5.30 -18.30
N LYS A 307 21.66 5.24 -19.33
CA LYS A 307 21.22 4.96 -20.69
C LYS A 307 20.60 3.58 -20.78
N ILE A 308 21.25 2.57 -20.22
CA ILE A 308 20.72 1.18 -20.16
C ILE A 308 19.37 1.15 -19.47
N ILE A 309 19.19 1.78 -18.31
CA ILE A 309 17.89 1.87 -17.60
C ILE A 309 16.83 2.54 -18.48
N ASN A 310 17.18 3.61 -19.18
CA ASN A 310 16.23 4.33 -20.05
C ASN A 310 15.82 3.48 -21.25
N GLU A 311 16.72 2.69 -21.81
CA GLU A 311 16.46 1.79 -22.94
C GLU A 311 15.62 0.59 -22.50
N SER A 312 15.90 -0.01 -21.34
CA SER A 312 15.10 -1.08 -20.75
C SER A 312 13.64 -0.70 -20.55
N SER A 313 13.37 0.59 -20.29
CA SER A 313 12.01 1.11 -20.16
C SER A 313 11.25 1.19 -21.49
N LYS A 314 11.95 1.19 -22.64
CA LYS A 314 11.38 1.31 -23.98
C LYS A 314 11.13 -0.03 -24.66
N GLY A 315 11.81 -1.09 -24.20
CA GLY A 315 11.89 -2.38 -24.87
C GLY A 315 10.63 -3.25 -24.92
N ASP A 316 9.63 -2.98 -24.09
CA ASP A 316 8.39 -3.77 -24.04
C ASP A 316 7.27 -3.19 -24.95
N LYS A 317 7.59 -2.87 -26.20
CA LYS A 317 6.61 -2.56 -27.25
C LYS A 317 6.34 -3.79 -28.14
N GLN A 318 6.18 -4.95 -27.52
CA GLN A 318 5.63 -6.11 -28.26
C GLN A 318 4.37 -6.62 -27.57
#